data_08c7213a431119073e4c19a01eadbb79
#
_entry.id   08c7213a431119073e4c19a01eadbb79
#
_cell.length_a   1.000
_cell.length_b   1.000
_cell.length_c   1.000
_cell.angle_alpha   90.00
_cell.angle_beta   90.00
_cell.angle_gamma   90.00
#
_symmetry.space_group_name_H-M   'P 1'
#
loop_
_entity.id
_entity.type
_entity.pdbx_description
1 polymer ?
#
loop_
_entity_poly.entity_id
_entity_poly.type
_entity_poly.pdbx_seq_one_letter_code
_entity_poly.pdbx_strand_id
1 'polypeptide(L)'
;MTVNRLVALDMPASVDLANHVRKAWDSGDAVFPIDQRLPQSAKQSLITQFKPSVVIDETGNSVELPNSEPTTHKDALVIATSGSTGAPKGVVHTHESIRALLNMSQSRLQTDSSTHWLLCLPVSHVAGFSILARSILLGNPISILAKFDEAEVMNAASAGATHVSLVPATMQRIEPAVFSTILLGGAAAPPNLPNNVVTTYGMTETFGGIAYNGVPLEGVEVRIINESIELKSPSLFRTYRGHDAERPTGDWYATGDSGAYANNFIRVFGRRDDMIITGGENVWPHAVEKVVATFPGVDQVVVGGVDDEQWGQRVVAWIVPSRDVAPTLDNIREHVKTQLPSFCAPTELRVVKAIPMTSLGKVDIQKLGQLK
;
A
#
# COMPACT_ATOMS: atom_id res chain seq x y z
N MET A 1 -9.86 -23.40 -27.91
CA MET A 1 -10.06 -22.53 -26.74
C MET A 1 -9.04 -21.43 -26.84
N THR A 2 -9.46 -20.18 -26.84
CA THR A 2 -8.55 -19.02 -26.80
C THR A 2 -7.80 -19.05 -25.48
N VAL A 3 -6.47 -18.98 -25.55
CA VAL A 3 -5.63 -18.94 -24.35
C VAL A 3 -5.68 -17.52 -23.81
N ASN A 4 -6.13 -17.32 -22.58
CA ASN A 4 -6.14 -16.01 -21.93
C ASN A 4 -4.71 -15.53 -21.66
N ARG A 5 -4.45 -14.27 -21.90
CA ARG A 5 -3.13 -13.66 -21.92
C ARG A 5 -2.90 -12.80 -20.69
N LEU A 6 -1.64 -12.59 -20.33
CA LEU A 6 -1.23 -11.50 -19.44
C LEU A 6 -0.64 -10.38 -20.31
N VAL A 7 -1.28 -9.21 -20.28
CA VAL A 7 -0.86 -8.01 -21.01
C VAL A 7 -0.11 -7.11 -20.04
N ALA A 8 1.20 -6.98 -20.22
CA ALA A 8 1.99 -6.02 -19.44
C ALA A 8 1.87 -4.63 -20.04
N LEU A 9 1.58 -3.63 -19.23
CA LEU A 9 1.40 -2.23 -19.61
C LEU A 9 2.58 -1.41 -19.07
N ASP A 10 3.57 -1.12 -19.91
CA ASP A 10 4.74 -0.30 -19.58
C ASP A 10 4.50 1.15 -19.99
N MET A 11 3.50 1.77 -19.36
CA MET A 11 3.08 3.14 -19.65
C MET A 11 2.55 3.84 -18.41
N PRO A 12 2.62 5.19 -18.35
CA PRO A 12 2.07 5.96 -17.25
C PRO A 12 0.54 5.90 -17.22
N ALA A 13 -0.06 6.27 -16.08
CA ALA A 13 -1.51 6.45 -15.97
C ALA A 13 -1.98 7.49 -17.00
N SER A 14 -2.92 7.10 -17.85
CA SER A 14 -3.45 7.92 -18.94
C SER A 14 -4.81 7.36 -19.41
N VAL A 15 -5.48 8.08 -20.26
CA VAL A 15 -6.68 7.59 -20.96
C VAL A 15 -6.34 6.39 -21.83
N ASP A 16 -5.15 6.37 -22.46
CA ASP A 16 -4.70 5.26 -23.30
C ASP A 16 -4.47 4.00 -22.46
N LEU A 17 -3.83 4.12 -21.28
CA LEU A 17 -3.72 2.99 -20.35
C LEU A 17 -5.10 2.45 -19.96
N ALA A 18 -6.06 3.33 -19.66
CA ALA A 18 -7.44 2.92 -19.34
C ALA A 18 -8.10 2.16 -20.50
N ASN A 19 -7.86 2.60 -21.74
CA ASN A 19 -8.37 1.93 -22.94
C ASN A 19 -7.71 0.57 -23.16
N HIS A 20 -6.40 0.44 -22.92
CA HIS A 20 -5.70 -0.86 -22.99
C HIS A 20 -6.23 -1.84 -21.91
N VAL A 21 -6.46 -1.38 -20.68
CA VAL A 21 -7.06 -2.20 -19.62
C VAL A 21 -8.46 -2.68 -20.04
N ARG A 22 -9.30 -1.78 -20.54
CA ARG A 22 -10.66 -2.13 -21.01
C ARG A 22 -10.62 -3.15 -22.13
N LYS A 23 -9.78 -2.91 -23.16
CA LYS A 23 -9.61 -3.81 -24.28
C LYS A 23 -9.12 -5.20 -23.85
N ALA A 24 -8.16 -5.29 -22.95
CA ALA A 24 -7.67 -6.56 -22.43
C ALA A 24 -8.79 -7.31 -21.68
N TRP A 25 -9.53 -6.63 -20.82
CA TRP A 25 -10.63 -7.22 -20.05
C TRP A 25 -11.80 -7.68 -20.95
N ASP A 26 -12.14 -6.91 -21.97
CA ASP A 26 -13.16 -7.28 -22.97
C ASP A 26 -12.75 -8.53 -23.78
N SER A 27 -11.45 -8.76 -23.95
CA SER A 27 -10.88 -9.95 -24.59
C SER A 27 -10.72 -11.15 -23.64
N GLY A 28 -11.02 -10.98 -22.34
CA GLY A 28 -10.80 -11.99 -21.31
C GLY A 28 -9.37 -12.10 -20.81
N ASP A 29 -8.51 -11.15 -21.17
CA ASP A 29 -7.10 -11.10 -20.76
C ASP A 29 -6.93 -10.38 -19.43
N ALA A 30 -5.88 -10.74 -18.68
CA ALA A 30 -5.46 -10.04 -17.48
C ALA A 30 -4.41 -8.95 -17.81
N VAL A 31 -4.32 -7.91 -16.99
CA VAL A 31 -3.32 -6.85 -17.15
C VAL A 31 -2.28 -6.87 -16.03
N PHE A 32 -1.07 -6.43 -16.37
CA PHE A 32 0.03 -6.22 -15.43
C PHE A 32 0.60 -4.80 -15.63
N PRO A 33 0.16 -3.80 -14.86
CA PRO A 33 0.73 -2.46 -14.92
C PRO A 33 2.14 -2.45 -14.33
N ILE A 34 3.12 -2.03 -15.12
CA ILE A 34 4.52 -1.92 -14.71
C ILE A 34 4.75 -0.55 -14.07
N ASP A 35 5.43 -0.52 -12.93
CA ASP A 35 5.75 0.72 -12.23
C ASP A 35 6.76 1.56 -13.03
N GLN A 36 6.34 2.76 -13.44
CA GLN A 36 7.15 3.64 -14.26
C GLN A 36 8.36 4.24 -13.53
N ARG A 37 8.40 4.13 -12.21
CA ARG A 37 9.53 4.58 -11.38
C ARG A 37 10.68 3.58 -11.31
N LEU A 38 10.44 2.34 -11.76
CA LEU A 38 11.46 1.29 -11.76
C LEU A 38 12.51 1.52 -12.85
N PRO A 39 13.79 1.25 -12.56
CA PRO A 39 14.81 1.21 -13.59
C PRO A 39 14.53 0.06 -14.58
N GLN A 40 15.01 0.19 -15.79
CA GLN A 40 14.75 -0.77 -16.87
C GLN A 40 15.14 -2.22 -16.51
N SER A 41 16.23 -2.41 -15.77
CA SER A 41 16.65 -3.74 -15.31
C SER A 41 15.62 -4.38 -14.37
N ALA A 42 14.99 -3.61 -13.48
CA ALA A 42 13.95 -4.11 -12.59
C ALA A 42 12.66 -4.41 -13.35
N LYS A 43 12.26 -3.57 -14.33
CA LYS A 43 11.14 -3.86 -15.23
C LYS A 43 11.36 -5.17 -15.98
N GLN A 44 12.55 -5.37 -16.54
CA GLN A 44 12.91 -6.59 -17.24
C GLN A 44 12.90 -7.84 -16.33
N SER A 45 13.33 -7.69 -15.08
CA SER A 45 13.26 -8.77 -14.09
C SER A 45 11.82 -9.20 -13.81
N LEU A 46 10.89 -8.23 -13.66
CA LEU A 46 9.46 -8.51 -13.47
C LEU A 46 8.84 -9.19 -14.70
N ILE A 47 9.19 -8.73 -15.91
CA ILE A 47 8.73 -9.33 -17.17
C ILE A 47 9.22 -10.78 -17.28
N THR A 48 10.50 -11.03 -16.98
CA THR A 48 11.07 -12.38 -17.00
C THR A 48 10.39 -13.29 -15.96
N GLN A 49 10.09 -12.77 -14.79
CA GLN A 49 9.51 -13.55 -13.70
C GLN A 49 8.02 -13.82 -13.90
N PHE A 50 7.25 -12.83 -14.36
CA PHE A 50 5.79 -12.97 -14.52
C PHE A 50 5.38 -13.47 -15.90
N LYS A 51 6.31 -13.53 -16.85
CA LYS A 51 6.13 -14.10 -18.20
C LYS A 51 4.83 -13.64 -18.87
N PRO A 52 4.60 -12.32 -19.05
CA PRO A 52 3.45 -11.84 -19.79
C PRO A 52 3.52 -12.30 -21.26
N SER A 53 2.37 -12.30 -21.94
CA SER A 53 2.29 -12.68 -23.35
C SER A 53 2.71 -11.55 -24.28
N VAL A 54 2.47 -10.32 -23.84
CA VAL A 54 2.78 -9.10 -24.61
C VAL A 54 3.14 -7.97 -23.66
N VAL A 55 4.04 -7.10 -24.08
CA VAL A 55 4.32 -5.81 -23.42
C VAL A 55 3.86 -4.71 -24.38
N ILE A 56 3.09 -3.76 -23.86
CA ILE A 56 2.66 -2.56 -24.58
C ILE A 56 3.31 -1.36 -23.91
N ASP A 57 4.05 -0.57 -24.68
CA ASP A 57 4.74 0.63 -24.19
C ASP A 57 3.88 1.90 -24.29
N GLU A 58 4.41 3.02 -23.83
CA GLU A 58 3.74 4.31 -23.80
C GLU A 58 3.40 4.88 -25.19
N THR A 59 4.03 4.37 -26.25
CA THR A 59 3.76 4.76 -27.64
C THR A 59 2.68 3.88 -28.29
N GLY A 60 2.21 2.85 -27.55
CA GLY A 60 1.25 1.86 -28.04
C GLY A 60 1.90 0.73 -28.86
N ASN A 61 3.23 0.69 -28.94
CA ASN A 61 3.91 -0.44 -29.58
C ASN A 61 3.74 -1.68 -28.71
N SER A 62 3.43 -2.81 -29.35
CA SER A 62 3.25 -4.09 -28.68
C SER A 62 4.33 -5.08 -29.11
N VAL A 63 4.95 -5.73 -28.11
CA VAL A 63 5.97 -6.76 -28.33
C VAL A 63 5.46 -8.07 -27.75
N GLU A 64 5.23 -9.05 -28.61
CA GLU A 64 4.89 -10.41 -28.21
C GLU A 64 6.12 -11.09 -27.59
N LEU A 65 5.93 -11.80 -26.48
CA LEU A 65 7.02 -12.45 -25.78
C LEU A 65 6.96 -13.97 -25.96
N PRO A 66 8.08 -14.60 -26.33
CA PRO A 66 8.20 -16.05 -26.27
C PRO A 66 8.19 -16.52 -24.82
N ASN A 67 7.81 -17.73 -24.53
CA ASN A 67 7.78 -18.31 -23.17
C ASN A 67 6.82 -17.64 -22.20
N SER A 68 5.72 -17.10 -22.70
CA SER A 68 4.65 -16.57 -21.85
C SER A 68 3.93 -17.68 -21.10
N GLU A 69 3.43 -17.33 -19.90
CA GLU A 69 2.54 -18.19 -19.14
C GLU A 69 1.10 -17.67 -19.25
N PRO A 70 0.12 -18.53 -19.58
CA PRO A 70 -1.27 -18.10 -19.69
C PRO A 70 -1.85 -17.67 -18.34
N THR A 71 -2.93 -16.91 -18.41
CA THR A 71 -3.82 -16.61 -17.27
C THR A 71 -5.07 -17.48 -17.37
N THR A 72 -5.91 -17.45 -16.35
CA THR A 72 -7.23 -18.06 -16.43
C THR A 72 -8.26 -17.02 -16.89
N HIS A 73 -9.38 -17.47 -17.44
CA HIS A 73 -10.48 -16.59 -17.88
C HIS A 73 -11.11 -15.72 -16.77
N LYS A 74 -10.76 -16.00 -15.51
CA LYS A 74 -11.23 -15.23 -14.35
C LYS A 74 -10.25 -14.13 -13.96
N ASP A 75 -8.99 -14.26 -14.34
CA ASP A 75 -7.94 -13.31 -13.95
C ASP A 75 -8.14 -11.97 -14.65
N ALA A 76 -7.98 -10.91 -13.92
CA ALA A 76 -8.14 -9.54 -14.42
C ALA A 76 -6.86 -8.71 -14.24
N LEU A 77 -6.10 -8.97 -13.17
CA LEU A 77 -5.01 -8.09 -12.78
C LEU A 77 -3.90 -8.87 -12.08
N VAL A 78 -2.67 -8.50 -12.37
CA VAL A 78 -1.48 -8.91 -11.61
C VAL A 78 -0.81 -7.63 -11.08
N ILE A 79 -0.59 -7.56 -9.77
CA ILE A 79 0.16 -6.45 -9.13
C ILE A 79 1.45 -7.02 -8.52
N ALA A 80 2.58 -6.42 -8.89
CA ALA A 80 3.87 -6.77 -8.29
C ALA A 80 3.99 -6.24 -6.86
N THR A 81 4.45 -7.09 -5.95
CA THR A 81 4.79 -6.70 -4.58
C THR A 81 6.19 -7.19 -4.23
N SER A 82 6.89 -6.46 -3.34
CA SER A 82 8.14 -6.95 -2.76
C SER A 82 7.83 -8.16 -1.87
N GLY A 83 8.28 -9.34 -2.26
CA GLY A 83 8.19 -10.51 -1.38
C GLY A 83 9.05 -10.33 -0.11
N SER A 84 8.64 -10.93 1.01
CA SER A 84 9.43 -10.95 2.25
C SER A 84 10.79 -11.65 2.08
N THR A 85 10.93 -12.50 1.07
CA THR A 85 12.17 -13.18 0.68
C THR A 85 13.06 -12.38 -0.27
N GLY A 86 12.67 -11.13 -0.62
CA GLY A 86 13.39 -10.27 -1.55
C GLY A 86 13.03 -10.46 -3.03
N ALA A 87 12.46 -11.60 -3.43
CA ALA A 87 11.98 -11.81 -4.80
C ALA A 87 10.55 -11.22 -4.95
N PRO A 88 10.27 -10.45 -6.01
CA PRO A 88 8.94 -9.95 -6.27
C PRO A 88 7.92 -11.08 -6.45
N LYS A 89 6.69 -10.87 -6.02
CA LYS A 89 5.56 -11.77 -6.28
C LYS A 89 4.42 -11.01 -6.95
N GLY A 90 3.76 -11.63 -7.92
CA GLY A 90 2.61 -11.08 -8.62
C GLY A 90 1.31 -11.53 -7.95
N VAL A 91 0.60 -10.60 -7.30
CA VAL A 91 -0.71 -10.88 -6.71
C VAL A 91 -1.76 -10.88 -7.81
N VAL A 92 -2.45 -12.01 -8.00
CA VAL A 92 -3.42 -12.20 -9.08
C VAL A 92 -4.83 -11.97 -8.57
N HIS A 93 -5.51 -10.95 -9.09
CA HIS A 93 -6.91 -10.66 -8.81
C HIS A 93 -7.82 -11.09 -9.96
N THR A 94 -8.99 -11.58 -9.59
CA THR A 94 -10.07 -11.88 -10.55
C THR A 94 -10.99 -10.67 -10.73
N HIS A 95 -11.75 -10.65 -11.82
CA HIS A 95 -12.82 -9.66 -12.01
C HIS A 95 -13.81 -9.65 -10.83
N GLU A 96 -14.08 -10.84 -10.28
CA GLU A 96 -15.01 -11.02 -9.16
C GLU A 96 -14.44 -10.38 -7.87
N SER A 97 -13.17 -10.65 -7.53
CA SER A 97 -12.56 -10.08 -6.34
C SER A 97 -12.41 -8.55 -6.42
N ILE A 98 -12.12 -8.01 -7.60
CA ILE A 98 -12.08 -6.57 -7.85
C ILE A 98 -13.47 -5.96 -7.64
N ARG A 99 -14.51 -6.50 -8.28
CA ARG A 99 -15.89 -6.00 -8.14
C ARG A 99 -16.37 -6.07 -6.70
N ALA A 100 -16.02 -7.14 -5.99
CA ALA A 100 -16.41 -7.29 -4.58
C ALA A 100 -15.90 -6.13 -3.73
N LEU A 101 -14.59 -5.79 -3.83
CA LEU A 101 -14.06 -4.63 -3.09
C LEU A 101 -14.74 -3.33 -3.51
N LEU A 102 -14.87 -3.09 -4.81
CA LEU A 102 -15.44 -1.84 -5.29
C LEU A 102 -16.87 -1.64 -4.78
N ASN A 103 -17.70 -2.69 -4.79
CA ASN A 103 -19.09 -2.63 -4.30
C ASN A 103 -19.13 -2.41 -2.78
N MET A 104 -18.32 -3.15 -1.99
CA MET A 104 -18.23 -2.96 -0.55
C MET A 104 -17.79 -1.54 -0.18
N SER A 105 -16.78 -1.00 -0.90
CA SER A 105 -16.30 0.35 -0.71
C SER A 105 -17.35 1.40 -1.11
N GLN A 106 -18.05 1.21 -2.23
CA GLN A 106 -19.12 2.09 -2.68
C GLN A 106 -20.24 2.18 -1.67
N SER A 107 -20.71 1.05 -1.15
CA SER A 107 -21.71 0.98 -0.10
C SER A 107 -21.26 1.73 1.16
N ARG A 108 -20.02 1.52 1.60
CA ARG A 108 -19.47 2.15 2.81
C ARG A 108 -19.30 3.66 2.69
N LEU A 109 -18.90 4.16 1.51
CA LEU A 109 -18.71 5.58 1.23
C LEU A 109 -20.00 6.27 0.78
N GLN A 110 -21.06 5.51 0.53
CA GLN A 110 -22.34 6.01 -0.04
C GLN A 110 -22.11 6.79 -1.35
N THR A 111 -21.18 6.30 -2.18
CA THR A 111 -20.89 6.87 -3.50
C THR A 111 -21.77 6.23 -4.57
N ASP A 112 -21.92 6.90 -5.68
CA ASP A 112 -22.67 6.45 -6.84
C ASP A 112 -21.90 6.67 -8.15
N SER A 113 -22.55 6.44 -9.29
CA SER A 113 -21.93 6.61 -10.60
C SER A 113 -21.61 8.08 -10.97
N SER A 114 -22.15 9.06 -10.23
CA SER A 114 -21.83 10.49 -10.42
C SER A 114 -20.57 10.93 -9.67
N THR A 115 -20.09 10.10 -8.74
CA THR A 115 -18.91 10.41 -7.92
C THR A 115 -17.66 10.50 -8.78
N HIS A 116 -17.06 11.69 -8.82
CA HIS A 116 -15.88 11.96 -9.64
C HIS A 116 -14.59 11.68 -8.87
N TRP A 117 -13.83 10.68 -9.33
CA TRP A 117 -12.58 10.25 -8.74
C TRP A 117 -11.37 10.89 -9.40
N LEU A 118 -10.35 11.22 -8.60
CA LEU A 118 -9.02 11.60 -9.08
C LEU A 118 -8.05 10.43 -8.94
N LEU A 119 -7.47 9.99 -10.05
CA LEU A 119 -6.34 9.08 -10.12
C LEU A 119 -5.04 9.89 -10.19
N CYS A 120 -4.24 9.86 -9.12
CA CYS A 120 -2.93 10.51 -9.04
C CYS A 120 -1.85 9.62 -8.40
N LEU A 121 -2.23 8.41 -7.98
CA LEU A 121 -1.29 7.40 -7.50
C LEU A 121 -0.94 6.40 -8.61
N PRO A 122 0.23 5.74 -8.54
CA PRO A 122 0.64 4.79 -9.57
C PRO A 122 -0.35 3.62 -9.71
N VAL A 123 -0.73 3.30 -10.93
CA VAL A 123 -1.61 2.16 -11.27
C VAL A 123 -0.96 0.80 -11.07
N SER A 124 0.36 0.75 -10.87
CA SER A 124 1.11 -0.43 -10.44
C SER A 124 0.83 -0.84 -8.99
N HIS A 125 0.08 0.00 -8.25
CA HIS A 125 -0.40 -0.30 -6.90
C HIS A 125 -1.92 -0.32 -6.86
N VAL A 126 -2.49 -1.16 -5.99
CA VAL A 126 -3.96 -1.28 -5.83
C VAL A 126 -4.63 0.04 -5.47
N ALA A 127 -3.96 0.95 -4.76
CA ALA A 127 -4.49 2.26 -4.42
C ALA A 127 -4.79 3.11 -5.67
N GLY A 128 -3.89 3.12 -6.67
CA GLY A 128 -4.12 3.78 -7.95
C GLY A 128 -5.03 2.96 -8.86
N PHE A 129 -4.76 1.65 -8.99
CA PHE A 129 -5.53 0.82 -9.90
C PHE A 129 -7.02 0.72 -9.51
N SER A 130 -7.34 0.75 -8.21
CA SER A 130 -8.73 0.71 -7.74
C SER A 130 -9.54 1.92 -8.22
N ILE A 131 -8.92 3.09 -8.37
CA ILE A 131 -9.59 4.29 -8.92
C ILE A 131 -9.89 4.09 -10.41
N LEU A 132 -8.92 3.57 -11.17
CA LEU A 132 -9.14 3.22 -12.57
C LEU A 132 -10.25 2.17 -12.74
N ALA A 133 -10.23 1.12 -11.91
CA ALA A 133 -11.22 0.05 -11.93
C ALA A 133 -12.64 0.56 -11.61
N ARG A 134 -12.80 1.56 -10.73
CA ARG A 134 -14.10 2.22 -10.48
C ARG A 134 -14.66 2.84 -11.75
N SER A 135 -13.83 3.55 -12.51
CA SER A 135 -14.28 4.13 -13.78
C SER A 135 -14.69 3.07 -14.80
N ILE A 136 -13.90 2.01 -14.93
CA ILE A 136 -14.15 0.96 -15.93
C ILE A 136 -15.36 0.08 -15.55
N LEU A 137 -15.50 -0.31 -14.28
CA LEU A 137 -16.47 -1.31 -13.85
C LEU A 137 -17.75 -0.71 -13.25
N LEU A 138 -17.69 0.49 -12.67
CA LEU A 138 -18.82 1.16 -12.03
C LEU A 138 -19.29 2.40 -12.80
N GLY A 139 -18.54 2.83 -13.84
CA GLY A 139 -18.90 3.99 -14.66
C GLY A 139 -18.61 5.35 -14.00
N ASN A 140 -17.83 5.39 -12.91
CA ASN A 140 -17.52 6.65 -12.26
C ASN A 140 -16.71 7.59 -13.17
N PRO A 141 -17.03 8.89 -13.22
CA PRO A 141 -16.14 9.90 -13.79
C PRO A 141 -14.76 9.87 -13.16
N ILE A 142 -13.73 10.07 -13.98
CA ILE A 142 -12.35 10.01 -13.53
C ILE A 142 -11.52 11.13 -14.15
N SER A 143 -10.74 11.84 -13.32
CA SER A 143 -9.60 12.64 -13.76
C SER A 143 -8.33 11.81 -13.59
N ILE A 144 -7.46 11.80 -14.59
CA ILE A 144 -6.23 10.97 -14.59
C ILE A 144 -5.01 11.88 -14.65
N LEU A 145 -4.15 11.77 -13.66
CA LEU A 145 -2.81 12.36 -13.66
C LEU A 145 -1.77 11.23 -13.79
N ALA A 146 -0.77 11.43 -14.62
CA ALA A 146 0.30 10.47 -14.85
C ALA A 146 1.12 10.20 -13.56
N LYS A 147 1.22 11.22 -12.70
CA LYS A 147 1.88 11.18 -11.39
C LYS A 147 1.24 12.21 -10.45
N PHE A 148 1.54 12.10 -9.17
CA PHE A 148 1.14 13.12 -8.20
C PHE A 148 1.91 14.42 -8.46
N ASP A 149 1.16 15.50 -8.62
CA ASP A 149 1.63 16.89 -8.68
C ASP A 149 0.62 17.77 -7.92
N GLU A 150 1.07 18.60 -7.02
CA GLU A 150 0.21 19.37 -6.12
C GLU A 150 -0.71 20.31 -6.89
N ALA A 151 -0.16 21.04 -7.86
CA ALA A 151 -0.93 22.02 -8.63
C ALA A 151 -1.98 21.31 -9.51
N GLU A 152 -1.62 20.21 -10.14
CA GLU A 152 -2.56 19.42 -10.96
C GLU A 152 -3.66 18.76 -10.13
N VAL A 153 -3.34 18.29 -8.91
CA VAL A 153 -4.33 17.74 -7.96
C VAL A 153 -5.34 18.81 -7.55
N MET A 154 -4.87 20.03 -7.23
CA MET A 154 -5.73 21.16 -6.87
C MET A 154 -6.58 21.62 -8.05
N ASN A 155 -6.01 21.64 -9.26
CA ASN A 155 -6.75 21.95 -10.49
C ASN A 155 -7.84 20.90 -10.77
N ALA A 156 -7.54 19.61 -10.59
CA ALA A 156 -8.52 18.54 -10.77
C ALA A 156 -9.69 18.66 -9.77
N ALA A 157 -9.41 18.99 -8.51
CA ALA A 157 -10.45 19.26 -7.50
C ALA A 157 -11.32 20.45 -7.93
N SER A 158 -10.71 21.54 -8.39
CA SER A 158 -11.41 22.73 -8.90
C SER A 158 -12.25 22.42 -10.15
N ALA A 159 -11.83 21.44 -10.95
CA ALA A 159 -12.55 20.95 -12.13
C ALA A 159 -13.65 19.93 -11.80
N GLY A 160 -13.90 19.64 -10.51
CA GLY A 160 -15.02 18.82 -10.06
C GLY A 160 -14.66 17.42 -9.56
N ALA A 161 -13.38 17.07 -9.43
CA ALA A 161 -13.01 15.83 -8.76
C ALA A 161 -13.30 15.94 -7.25
N THR A 162 -14.14 15.03 -6.73
CA THR A 162 -14.65 15.06 -5.36
C THR A 162 -13.99 14.05 -4.45
N HIS A 163 -13.43 12.97 -5.01
CA HIS A 163 -12.85 11.85 -4.28
C HIS A 163 -11.44 11.53 -4.77
N VAL A 164 -10.55 11.23 -3.84
CA VAL A 164 -9.15 10.88 -4.15
C VAL A 164 -8.63 9.81 -3.20
N SER A 165 -7.69 8.98 -3.69
CA SER A 165 -6.91 8.08 -2.83
C SER A 165 -5.50 8.64 -2.69
N LEU A 166 -5.02 8.76 -1.45
CA LEU A 166 -3.70 9.32 -1.13
C LEU A 166 -2.96 8.45 -0.11
N VAL A 167 -1.67 8.69 -0.03
CA VAL A 167 -0.82 8.22 1.08
C VAL A 167 -0.48 9.42 1.99
N PRO A 168 -0.08 9.21 3.26
CA PRO A 168 0.19 10.31 4.18
C PRO A 168 1.13 11.39 3.61
N ALA A 169 2.20 10.96 2.95
CA ALA A 169 3.18 11.88 2.36
C ALA A 169 2.60 12.79 1.26
N THR A 170 1.64 12.32 0.48
CA THR A 170 0.98 13.15 -0.56
C THR A 170 -0.13 14.00 0.02
N MET A 171 -0.86 13.49 1.02
CA MET A 171 -1.93 14.25 1.67
C MET A 171 -1.40 15.52 2.37
N GLN A 172 -0.22 15.45 2.98
CA GLN A 172 0.40 16.60 3.66
C GLN A 172 0.79 17.75 2.71
N ARG A 173 0.79 17.50 1.41
CA ARG A 173 1.21 18.45 0.37
C ARG A 173 0.05 19.18 -0.31
N ILE A 174 -1.17 18.90 0.07
CA ILE A 174 -2.37 19.52 -0.49
C ILE A 174 -3.27 20.08 0.62
N GLU A 175 -4.24 20.92 0.23
CA GLU A 175 -5.34 21.32 1.12
C GLU A 175 -6.42 20.23 1.10
N PRO A 176 -6.60 19.43 2.17
CA PRO A 176 -7.55 18.32 2.16
C PRO A 176 -9.02 18.74 1.99
N ALA A 177 -9.38 19.95 2.43
CA ALA A 177 -10.76 20.42 2.43
C ALA A 177 -11.36 20.60 1.01
N VAL A 178 -10.54 20.57 -0.05
CA VAL A 178 -11.02 20.66 -1.43
C VAL A 178 -11.71 19.40 -1.93
N PHE A 179 -11.49 18.26 -1.25
CA PHE A 179 -12.14 17.01 -1.59
C PHE A 179 -13.29 16.70 -0.63
N SER A 180 -14.35 16.09 -1.13
CA SER A 180 -15.42 15.56 -0.29
C SER A 180 -14.95 14.36 0.53
N THR A 181 -14.10 13.51 -0.06
CA THR A 181 -13.56 12.33 0.61
C THR A 181 -12.15 12.03 0.12
N ILE A 182 -11.26 11.77 1.08
CA ILE A 182 -9.90 11.27 0.85
C ILE A 182 -9.79 9.88 1.45
N LEU A 183 -9.51 8.86 0.63
CA LEU A 183 -9.11 7.55 1.10
C LEU A 183 -7.62 7.56 1.43
N LEU A 184 -7.28 7.46 2.69
CA LEU A 184 -5.90 7.50 3.16
C LEU A 184 -5.42 6.11 3.55
N GLY A 185 -4.40 5.60 2.88
CA GLY A 185 -3.87 4.27 3.14
C GLY A 185 -2.39 4.12 2.80
N GLY A 186 -1.92 2.87 2.77
CA GLY A 186 -0.55 2.51 2.37
C GLY A 186 0.52 2.72 3.44
N ALA A 187 0.25 3.48 4.46
CA ALA A 187 1.08 3.68 5.65
C ALA A 187 0.20 4.06 6.84
N ALA A 188 0.81 4.16 8.01
CA ALA A 188 0.12 4.61 9.19
C ALA A 188 -0.40 6.04 9.05
N ALA A 189 -1.62 6.24 9.46
CA ALA A 189 -2.26 7.54 9.40
C ALA A 189 -1.69 8.49 10.47
N PRO A 190 -1.42 9.76 10.13
CA PRO A 190 -1.02 10.77 11.11
C PRO A 190 -2.17 11.06 12.10
N PRO A 191 -1.86 11.60 13.28
CA PRO A 191 -2.90 12.05 14.20
C PRO A 191 -3.66 13.26 13.65
N ASN A 192 -4.84 13.54 14.23
CA ASN A 192 -5.64 14.74 13.94
C ASN A 192 -6.02 14.93 12.47
N LEU A 193 -6.59 13.89 11.87
CA LEU A 193 -7.06 13.94 10.49
C LEU A 193 -8.31 14.82 10.33
N PRO A 194 -8.45 15.52 9.20
CA PRO A 194 -9.71 16.18 8.83
C PRO A 194 -10.88 15.18 8.72
N ASN A 195 -12.10 15.66 8.93
CA ASN A 195 -13.31 14.81 8.97
C ASN A 195 -13.62 14.12 7.63
N ASN A 196 -13.16 14.67 6.51
CA ASN A 196 -13.33 14.09 5.17
C ASN A 196 -12.27 13.04 4.82
N VAL A 197 -11.33 12.74 5.73
CA VAL A 197 -10.32 11.71 5.54
C VAL A 197 -10.80 10.40 6.13
N VAL A 198 -10.88 9.37 5.30
CA VAL A 198 -11.21 8.00 5.66
C VAL A 198 -9.93 7.16 5.65
N THR A 199 -9.47 6.74 6.80
CA THR A 199 -8.31 5.84 6.89
C THR A 199 -8.68 4.45 6.41
N THR A 200 -7.77 3.79 5.69
CA THR A 200 -8.02 2.45 5.14
C THR A 200 -6.96 1.46 5.62
N TYR A 201 -7.40 0.28 6.05
CA TYR A 201 -6.55 -0.87 6.25
C TYR A 201 -6.80 -1.91 5.18
N GLY A 202 -5.76 -2.36 4.55
CA GLY A 202 -5.79 -3.37 3.50
C GLY A 202 -4.42 -3.53 2.85
N MET A 203 -4.35 -4.42 1.89
CA MET A 203 -3.10 -4.80 1.23
C MET A 203 -3.35 -5.13 -0.24
N THR A 204 -2.29 -5.44 -0.96
CA THR A 204 -2.42 -5.85 -2.36
C THR A 204 -3.28 -7.10 -2.48
N GLU A 205 -3.16 -8.04 -1.56
CA GLU A 205 -3.89 -9.30 -1.53
C GLU A 205 -5.41 -9.14 -1.30
N THR A 206 -5.85 -7.99 -0.79
CA THR A 206 -7.28 -7.65 -0.63
C THR A 206 -7.80 -6.69 -1.71
N PHE A 207 -7.00 -6.38 -2.74
CA PHE A 207 -7.24 -5.34 -3.76
C PHE A 207 -7.38 -3.93 -3.16
N GLY A 208 -6.95 -3.71 -1.95
CA GLY A 208 -7.00 -2.41 -1.26
C GLY A 208 -7.63 -2.46 0.11
N GLY A 209 -8.22 -1.35 0.55
CA GLY A 209 -8.76 -1.20 1.90
C GLY A 209 -10.00 -2.05 2.16
N ILE A 210 -9.93 -2.95 3.16
CA ILE A 210 -11.03 -3.82 3.62
C ILE A 210 -11.62 -3.37 4.96
N ALA A 211 -11.00 -2.41 5.61
CA ALA A 211 -11.57 -1.74 6.77
C ALA A 211 -11.36 -0.22 6.63
N TYR A 212 -12.39 0.56 6.92
CA TYR A 212 -12.40 2.01 6.85
C TYR A 212 -12.61 2.59 8.23
N ASN A 213 -11.71 3.49 8.66
CA ASN A 213 -11.66 4.01 10.02
C ASN A 213 -11.71 2.89 11.08
N GLY A 214 -10.96 1.79 10.81
CA GLY A 214 -10.88 0.62 11.67
C GLY A 214 -12.08 -0.33 11.59
N VAL A 215 -13.17 0.03 10.92
CA VAL A 215 -14.38 -0.80 10.82
C VAL A 215 -14.32 -1.62 9.52
N PRO A 216 -14.41 -2.97 9.58
CA PRO A 216 -14.46 -3.83 8.40
C PRO A 216 -15.58 -3.42 7.45
N LEU A 217 -15.35 -3.56 6.15
CA LEU A 217 -16.40 -3.43 5.14
C LEU A 217 -17.39 -4.59 5.25
N GLU A 218 -18.60 -4.39 4.77
CA GLU A 218 -19.63 -5.42 4.77
C GLU A 218 -19.16 -6.66 4.00
N GLY A 219 -19.32 -7.86 4.57
CA GLY A 219 -18.85 -9.12 3.98
C GLY A 219 -17.38 -9.45 4.28
N VAL A 220 -16.65 -8.61 5.02
CA VAL A 220 -15.32 -8.91 5.55
C VAL A 220 -15.45 -9.52 6.93
N GLU A 221 -14.94 -10.74 7.08
CA GLU A 221 -14.82 -11.40 8.38
C GLU A 221 -13.37 -11.27 8.89
N VAL A 222 -13.23 -11.03 10.20
CA VAL A 222 -11.94 -10.83 10.85
C VAL A 222 -11.83 -11.74 12.05
N ARG A 223 -10.68 -12.37 12.23
CA ARG A 223 -10.35 -13.10 13.46
C ARG A 223 -8.90 -12.85 13.86
N ILE A 224 -8.62 -13.05 15.13
CA ILE A 224 -7.26 -12.94 15.68
C ILE A 224 -6.83 -14.32 16.14
N ILE A 225 -5.73 -14.82 15.58
CA ILE A 225 -5.10 -16.08 15.96
C ILE A 225 -3.66 -15.80 16.37
N ASN A 226 -3.33 -16.03 17.64
CA ASN A 226 -1.99 -15.74 18.18
C ASN A 226 -1.52 -14.31 17.80
N GLU A 227 -2.37 -13.32 18.08
CA GLU A 227 -2.17 -11.90 17.74
C GLU A 227 -2.13 -11.60 16.23
N SER A 228 -2.15 -12.59 15.35
CA SER A 228 -2.19 -12.41 13.90
C SER A 228 -3.58 -12.07 13.43
N ILE A 229 -3.69 -11.04 12.59
CA ILE A 229 -4.93 -10.71 11.90
C ILE A 229 -5.12 -11.68 10.74
N GLU A 230 -6.23 -12.40 10.75
CA GLU A 230 -6.67 -13.20 9.62
C GLU A 230 -7.98 -12.66 9.07
N LEU A 231 -8.08 -12.67 7.75
CA LEU A 231 -9.19 -12.12 7.00
C LEU A 231 -9.86 -13.17 6.14
N LYS A 232 -11.20 -13.09 6.06
CA LYS A 232 -11.96 -13.73 5.01
C LYS A 232 -12.77 -12.65 4.29
N SER A 233 -12.62 -12.55 2.97
CA SER A 233 -13.25 -11.52 2.16
C SER A 233 -13.45 -12.01 0.73
N PRO A 234 -14.55 -11.63 0.07
CA PRO A 234 -14.74 -11.93 -1.35
C PRO A 234 -13.77 -11.16 -2.26
N SER A 235 -13.06 -10.16 -1.72
CA SER A 235 -12.03 -9.39 -2.46
C SER A 235 -10.64 -10.00 -2.40
N LEU A 236 -10.44 -11.12 -1.70
CA LEU A 236 -9.15 -11.77 -1.63
C LEU A 236 -8.65 -12.21 -3.02
N PHE A 237 -7.35 -12.07 -3.20
CA PHE A 237 -6.64 -12.50 -4.41
C PHE A 237 -6.82 -14.01 -4.67
N ARG A 238 -6.65 -14.42 -5.92
CA ARG A 238 -6.77 -15.84 -6.29
C ARG A 238 -5.51 -16.63 -5.99
N THR A 239 -4.35 -16.12 -6.38
CA THR A 239 -3.06 -16.81 -6.24
C THR A 239 -1.90 -15.83 -6.40
N TYR A 240 -0.67 -16.31 -6.19
CA TYR A 240 0.54 -15.61 -6.60
C TYR A 240 1.02 -16.10 -7.97
N ARG A 241 1.69 -15.22 -8.71
CA ARG A 241 2.36 -15.50 -9.98
C ARG A 241 3.85 -15.19 -9.85
N GLY A 242 4.68 -16.02 -10.47
CA GLY A 242 6.13 -15.88 -10.44
C GLY A 242 6.75 -16.14 -9.05
N HIS A 243 6.03 -16.87 -8.20
CA HIS A 243 6.48 -17.25 -6.85
C HIS A 243 5.88 -18.60 -6.45
N ASP A 244 6.67 -19.41 -5.77
CA ASP A 244 6.26 -20.77 -5.35
C ASP A 244 5.26 -20.76 -4.17
N ALA A 245 5.03 -19.59 -3.55
CA ALA A 245 4.05 -19.49 -2.48
C ALA A 245 2.63 -19.57 -3.06
N GLU A 246 1.98 -20.67 -2.78
CA GLU A 246 0.55 -20.81 -3.03
C GLU A 246 -0.25 -19.95 -2.05
N ARG A 247 -1.44 -19.50 -2.48
CA ARG A 247 -2.42 -18.98 -1.52
C ARG A 247 -2.71 -20.10 -0.50
N PRO A 248 -2.71 -19.81 0.81
CA PRO A 248 -3.10 -20.78 1.81
C PRO A 248 -4.46 -21.39 1.46
N THR A 249 -4.58 -22.71 1.55
CA THR A 249 -5.82 -23.43 1.32
C THR A 249 -6.85 -23.02 2.36
N GLY A 250 -8.06 -22.66 1.92
CA GLY A 250 -9.16 -22.25 2.80
C GLY A 250 -9.62 -20.82 2.57
N ASP A 251 -10.64 -20.42 3.34
CA ASP A 251 -11.30 -19.12 3.20
C ASP A 251 -10.53 -18.00 3.90
N TRP A 252 -9.68 -18.32 4.89
CA TRP A 252 -8.97 -17.37 5.71
C TRP A 252 -7.57 -17.09 5.19
N TYR A 253 -7.23 -15.81 5.18
CA TYR A 253 -5.92 -15.32 4.77
C TYR A 253 -5.21 -14.66 5.95
N ALA A 254 -4.02 -15.19 6.33
CA ALA A 254 -3.16 -14.58 7.33
C ALA A 254 -2.42 -13.39 6.72
N THR A 255 -2.68 -12.19 7.24
CA THR A 255 -2.17 -10.95 6.65
C THR A 255 -0.68 -10.72 6.89
N GLY A 256 -0.11 -11.39 7.91
CA GLY A 256 1.21 -11.10 8.44
C GLY A 256 1.25 -9.87 9.34
N ASP A 257 0.10 -9.22 9.57
CA ASP A 257 -0.04 -8.12 10.50
C ASP A 257 -0.50 -8.64 11.86
N SER A 258 -0.06 -7.99 12.92
CA SER A 258 -0.53 -8.20 14.28
C SER A 258 -1.56 -7.15 14.67
N GLY A 259 -2.51 -7.55 15.50
CA GLY A 259 -3.56 -6.62 15.91
C GLY A 259 -4.57 -7.23 16.86
N ALA A 260 -5.60 -6.43 17.16
CA ALA A 260 -6.76 -6.83 17.93
C ALA A 260 -8.05 -6.54 17.17
N TYR A 261 -9.09 -7.32 17.44
CA TYR A 261 -10.42 -7.12 16.89
C TYR A 261 -11.45 -7.24 18.00
N ALA A 262 -12.16 -6.17 18.26
CA ALA A 262 -13.23 -6.12 19.25
C ALA A 262 -14.27 -5.06 18.87
N ASN A 263 -15.53 -5.30 19.19
CA ASN A 263 -16.64 -4.35 18.93
C ASN A 263 -16.69 -3.87 17.47
N ASN A 264 -16.47 -4.79 16.53
CA ASN A 264 -16.41 -4.51 15.09
C ASN A 264 -15.33 -3.47 14.70
N PHE A 265 -14.21 -3.44 15.44
CA PHE A 265 -13.10 -2.53 15.21
C PHE A 265 -11.77 -3.29 15.15
N ILE A 266 -11.02 -3.12 14.06
CA ILE A 266 -9.66 -3.65 13.90
C ILE A 266 -8.67 -2.60 14.38
N ARG A 267 -7.81 -3.02 15.29
CA ARG A 267 -6.63 -2.25 15.69
C ARG A 267 -5.38 -2.96 15.21
N VAL A 268 -4.70 -2.39 14.25
CA VAL A 268 -3.43 -2.91 13.72
C VAL A 268 -2.29 -2.41 14.59
N PHE A 269 -1.40 -3.31 15.01
CA PHE A 269 -0.21 -2.98 15.80
C PHE A 269 1.02 -2.83 14.91
N GLY A 270 1.13 -3.61 13.83
CA GLY A 270 2.22 -3.58 12.86
C GLY A 270 2.43 -4.94 12.20
N ARG A 271 3.47 -5.02 11.37
CA ARG A 271 3.90 -6.28 10.75
C ARG A 271 4.56 -7.17 11.78
N ARG A 272 4.24 -8.46 11.81
CA ARG A 272 4.88 -9.41 12.72
C ARG A 272 6.39 -9.52 12.48
N ASP A 273 6.79 -9.46 11.22
CA ASP A 273 8.19 -9.55 10.83
C ASP A 273 9.00 -8.29 11.24
N ASP A 274 8.32 -7.17 11.48
CA ASP A 274 8.95 -5.90 11.92
C ASP A 274 9.00 -5.77 13.45
N MET A 275 8.38 -6.70 14.19
CA MET A 275 8.33 -6.66 15.65
C MET A 275 9.73 -6.83 16.24
N ILE A 276 10.11 -5.89 17.09
CA ILE A 276 11.40 -5.92 17.79
C ILE A 276 11.25 -6.75 19.06
N ILE A 277 12.11 -7.73 19.24
CA ILE A 277 12.17 -8.54 20.45
C ILE A 277 13.36 -8.09 21.27
N THR A 278 13.11 -7.31 22.31
CA THR A 278 14.16 -6.74 23.18
C THR A 278 14.01 -7.23 24.61
N GLY A 279 14.99 -8.00 25.10
CA GLY A 279 14.96 -8.57 26.46
C GLY A 279 13.76 -9.47 26.73
N GLY A 280 13.22 -10.13 25.71
CA GLY A 280 12.02 -10.96 25.80
C GLY A 280 10.68 -10.19 25.69
N GLU A 281 10.73 -8.88 25.56
CA GLU A 281 9.56 -8.03 25.39
C GLU A 281 9.31 -7.71 23.92
N ASN A 282 8.04 -7.65 23.52
CA ASN A 282 7.62 -7.34 22.15
C ASN A 282 7.38 -5.84 22.00
N VAL A 283 8.14 -5.20 21.11
CA VAL A 283 8.00 -3.78 20.81
C VAL A 283 7.56 -3.61 19.36
N TRP A 284 6.44 -2.94 19.18
CA TRP A 284 5.94 -2.57 17.85
C TRP A 284 6.57 -1.25 17.41
N PRO A 285 7.41 -1.24 16.37
CA PRO A 285 8.07 -0.02 15.89
C PRO A 285 7.12 1.13 15.68
N HIS A 286 6.00 0.84 15.03
CA HIS A 286 4.98 1.85 14.71
C HIS A 286 4.35 2.51 15.95
N ALA A 287 4.16 1.78 17.04
CA ALA A 287 3.65 2.37 18.28
C ALA A 287 4.64 3.40 18.86
N VAL A 288 5.94 3.10 18.76
CA VAL A 288 7.01 4.01 19.19
C VAL A 288 7.11 5.20 18.24
N GLU A 289 7.09 4.96 16.92
CA GLU A 289 7.10 6.03 15.90
C GLU A 289 5.97 7.03 16.12
N LYS A 290 4.77 6.55 16.37
CA LYS A 290 3.60 7.41 16.63
C LYS A 290 3.81 8.34 17.81
N VAL A 291 4.42 7.87 18.87
CA VAL A 291 4.73 8.69 20.06
C VAL A 291 5.86 9.66 19.75
N VAL A 292 6.97 9.19 19.17
CA VAL A 292 8.14 10.03 18.86
C VAL A 292 7.78 11.12 17.84
N ALA A 293 6.90 10.86 16.89
CA ALA A 293 6.44 11.85 15.90
C ALA A 293 5.69 13.04 16.55
N THR A 294 5.16 12.89 17.77
CA THR A 294 4.52 14.01 18.51
C THR A 294 5.51 14.87 19.28
N PHE A 295 6.78 14.47 19.33
CA PHE A 295 7.79 15.24 20.08
C PHE A 295 8.19 16.51 19.27
N PRO A 296 8.19 17.70 19.92
CA PRO A 296 8.58 18.94 19.26
C PRO A 296 10.02 18.88 18.74
N GLY A 297 10.21 19.14 17.44
CA GLY A 297 11.53 19.08 16.80
C GLY A 297 11.80 17.80 16.01
N VAL A 298 10.83 16.88 15.92
CA VAL A 298 10.86 15.72 15.02
C VAL A 298 9.97 16.01 13.81
N ASP A 299 10.55 15.92 12.61
CA ASP A 299 9.81 16.02 11.34
C ASP A 299 9.41 14.63 10.82
N GLN A 300 10.37 13.71 10.82
CA GLN A 300 10.14 12.31 10.44
C GLN A 300 10.84 11.38 11.42
N VAL A 301 10.26 10.22 11.61
CA VAL A 301 10.82 9.16 12.46
C VAL A 301 10.59 7.79 11.83
N VAL A 302 11.58 6.92 11.97
CA VAL A 302 11.47 5.48 11.74
C VAL A 302 12.09 4.78 12.93
N VAL A 303 11.44 3.74 13.41
CA VAL A 303 11.92 2.89 14.50
C VAL A 303 12.17 1.48 13.97
N GLY A 304 13.26 0.86 14.41
CA GLY A 304 13.59 -0.51 14.03
C GLY A 304 14.44 -1.21 15.06
N GLY A 305 14.50 -2.53 14.96
CA GLY A 305 15.38 -3.38 15.74
C GLY A 305 16.79 -3.42 15.13
N VAL A 306 17.77 -3.33 15.97
CA VAL A 306 19.18 -3.60 15.61
C VAL A 306 19.67 -4.71 16.53
N ASP A 307 20.34 -5.70 15.97
CA ASP A 307 20.86 -6.83 16.74
C ASP A 307 21.73 -6.39 17.91
N ASP A 308 21.56 -7.04 19.05
CA ASP A 308 22.23 -6.72 20.30
C ASP A 308 22.53 -8.02 21.07
N GLU A 309 23.79 -8.19 21.49
CA GLU A 309 24.25 -9.41 22.14
C GLU A 309 23.56 -9.66 23.49
N GLN A 310 23.17 -8.61 24.20
CA GLN A 310 22.56 -8.70 25.53
C GLN A 310 21.03 -8.83 25.45
N TRP A 311 20.39 -8.11 24.55
CA TRP A 311 18.93 -7.94 24.51
C TRP A 311 18.29 -8.69 23.35
N GLY A 312 19.05 -9.38 22.48
CA GLY A 312 18.61 -9.93 21.21
C GLY A 312 18.50 -8.85 20.16
N GLN A 313 17.62 -7.88 20.39
CA GLN A 313 17.52 -6.64 19.61
C GLN A 313 17.41 -5.43 20.53
N ARG A 314 17.91 -4.29 20.08
CA ARG A 314 17.68 -2.99 20.73
C ARG A 314 16.80 -2.10 19.86
N VAL A 315 15.99 -1.29 20.52
CA VAL A 315 15.11 -0.34 19.83
C VAL A 315 15.92 0.89 19.43
N VAL A 316 16.00 1.17 18.13
CA VAL A 316 16.71 2.31 17.55
C VAL A 316 15.70 3.22 16.86
N ALA A 317 15.81 4.54 17.09
CA ALA A 317 15.02 5.53 16.39
C ALA A 317 15.91 6.35 15.44
N TRP A 318 15.53 6.45 14.18
CA TRP A 318 16.11 7.36 13.20
C TRP A 318 15.16 8.54 13.03
N ILE A 319 15.67 9.76 13.24
CA ILE A 319 14.85 10.97 13.12
C ILE A 319 15.41 11.94 12.09
N VAL A 320 14.50 12.62 11.38
CA VAL A 320 14.82 13.86 10.66
C VAL A 320 14.32 15.01 11.54
N PRO A 321 15.19 15.90 12.01
CA PRO A 321 14.77 17.01 12.85
C PRO A 321 14.08 18.10 12.03
N SER A 322 13.06 18.73 12.62
CA SER A 322 12.33 19.87 12.01
C SER A 322 13.06 21.21 12.18
N ARG A 323 14.15 21.25 12.94
CA ARG A 323 14.97 22.41 13.24
C ARG A 323 16.45 22.02 13.26
N ASP A 324 17.34 23.01 13.29
CA ASP A 324 18.81 22.80 13.31
C ASP A 324 19.29 22.06 14.56
N VAL A 325 18.53 22.06 15.64
CA VAL A 325 18.85 21.35 16.89
C VAL A 325 17.93 20.14 17.01
N ALA A 326 18.53 18.96 16.90
CA ALA A 326 17.84 17.69 17.09
C ALA A 326 17.52 17.43 18.57
N PRO A 327 16.41 16.75 18.92
CA PRO A 327 16.17 16.23 20.26
C PRO A 327 17.30 15.30 20.72
N THR A 328 17.53 15.25 22.02
CA THR A 328 18.46 14.26 22.61
C THR A 328 17.78 12.91 22.78
N LEU A 329 18.58 11.85 22.90
CA LEU A 329 18.07 10.52 23.22
C LEU A 329 17.24 10.54 24.51
N ASP A 330 17.73 11.22 25.56
CA ASP A 330 17.03 11.28 26.85
C ASP A 330 15.66 11.97 26.72
N ASN A 331 15.57 13.05 25.94
CA ASN A 331 14.29 13.72 25.69
C ASN A 331 13.28 12.77 25.03
N ILE A 332 13.70 12.04 24.00
CA ILE A 332 12.85 11.08 23.28
C ILE A 332 12.45 9.92 24.22
N ARG A 333 13.39 9.39 25.00
CA ARG A 333 13.12 8.31 25.94
C ARG A 333 12.08 8.70 26.98
N GLU A 334 12.25 9.86 27.62
CA GLU A 334 11.29 10.34 28.62
C GLU A 334 9.91 10.55 27.97
N HIS A 335 9.86 11.14 26.78
CA HIS A 335 8.59 11.32 26.06
C HIS A 335 7.89 9.99 25.77
N VAL A 336 8.63 8.97 25.28
CA VAL A 336 8.07 7.64 25.01
C VAL A 336 7.52 6.99 26.30
N LYS A 337 8.24 7.08 27.42
CA LYS A 337 7.82 6.52 28.72
C LYS A 337 6.54 7.14 29.29
N THR A 338 6.15 8.33 28.84
CA THR A 338 4.87 8.94 29.25
C THR A 338 3.65 8.22 28.67
N GLN A 339 3.81 7.45 27.57
CA GLN A 339 2.72 6.88 26.82
C GLN A 339 2.85 5.36 26.58
N LEU A 340 4.08 4.83 26.66
CA LEU A 340 4.39 3.43 26.42
C LEU A 340 5.26 2.85 27.55
N PRO A 341 5.29 1.51 27.72
CA PRO A 341 6.19 0.84 28.65
C PRO A 341 7.66 1.23 28.43
N SER A 342 8.45 1.23 29.48
CA SER A 342 9.84 1.70 29.45
C SER A 342 10.75 0.92 28.48
N PHE A 343 10.45 -0.35 28.23
CA PHE A 343 11.18 -1.18 27.26
C PHE A 343 10.93 -0.76 25.81
N CYS A 344 9.88 0.00 25.52
CA CYS A 344 9.62 0.59 24.21
C CYS A 344 10.50 1.81 23.91
N ALA A 345 11.12 2.43 24.97
CA ALA A 345 11.91 3.64 24.77
C ALA A 345 13.20 3.32 24.00
N PRO A 346 13.50 4.03 22.91
CA PRO A 346 14.70 3.81 22.11
C PRO A 346 15.97 3.81 22.97
N THR A 347 16.86 2.87 22.72
CA THR A 347 18.18 2.83 23.37
C THR A 347 19.23 3.58 22.59
N GLU A 348 18.93 3.91 21.33
CA GLU A 348 19.79 4.69 20.45
C GLU A 348 18.94 5.62 19.60
N LEU A 349 19.45 6.84 19.38
CA LEU A 349 18.86 7.85 18.51
C LEU A 349 19.86 8.22 17.42
N ARG A 350 19.46 8.07 16.16
CA ARG A 350 20.26 8.45 14.99
C ARG A 350 19.60 9.61 14.26
N VAL A 351 20.34 10.71 14.13
CA VAL A 351 19.87 11.87 13.39
C VAL A 351 20.28 11.75 11.94
N VAL A 352 19.33 11.73 11.03
CA VAL A 352 19.57 11.58 9.60
C VAL A 352 19.03 12.79 8.83
N LYS A 353 19.59 13.08 7.65
CA LYS A 353 19.13 14.18 6.80
C LYS A 353 17.83 13.88 6.09
N ALA A 354 17.58 12.60 5.79
CA ALA A 354 16.36 12.11 5.15
C ALA A 354 16.22 10.62 5.44
N ILE A 355 14.98 10.14 5.51
CA ILE A 355 14.68 8.71 5.58
C ILE A 355 14.86 8.09 4.18
N PRO A 356 15.74 7.09 4.01
CA PRO A 356 15.93 6.44 2.72
C PRO A 356 14.68 5.66 2.34
N MET A 357 14.28 5.79 1.08
CA MET A 357 13.10 5.11 0.53
C MET A 357 13.52 4.13 -0.56
N THR A 358 12.81 3.02 -0.64
CA THR A 358 12.91 2.08 -1.77
C THR A 358 12.29 2.70 -3.02
N SER A 359 12.56 2.11 -4.20
CA SER A 359 11.92 2.49 -5.47
C SER A 359 10.38 2.40 -5.42
N LEU A 360 9.84 1.59 -4.51
CA LEU A 360 8.40 1.43 -4.30
C LEU A 360 7.82 2.42 -3.27
N GLY A 361 8.61 3.39 -2.78
CA GLY A 361 8.16 4.42 -1.83
C GLY A 361 7.96 3.91 -0.40
N LYS A 362 8.56 2.78 -0.04
CA LYS A 362 8.63 2.28 1.35
C LYS A 362 9.98 2.65 1.97
N VAL A 363 10.04 2.73 3.29
CA VAL A 363 11.30 2.90 4.02
C VAL A 363 12.27 1.77 3.68
N ASP A 364 13.51 2.15 3.31
CA ASP A 364 14.58 1.19 3.05
C ASP A 364 15.35 0.92 4.36
N ILE A 365 14.84 -0.06 5.12
CA ILE A 365 15.39 -0.43 6.43
C ILE A 365 16.86 -0.88 6.32
N GLN A 366 17.24 -1.54 5.23
CA GLN A 366 18.63 -1.99 5.05
C GLN A 366 19.58 -0.81 4.89
N LYS A 367 19.22 0.18 4.07
CA LYS A 367 20.01 1.42 3.96
C LYS A 367 19.99 2.22 5.26
N LEU A 368 18.84 2.25 5.94
CA LEU A 368 18.70 2.95 7.22
C LEU A 368 19.65 2.37 8.27
N GLY A 369 19.76 1.04 8.36
CA GLY A 369 20.69 0.35 9.26
C GLY A 369 22.17 0.68 9.01
N GLN A 370 22.54 1.06 7.79
CA GLN A 370 23.91 1.45 7.41
C GLN A 370 24.25 2.91 7.75
N LEU A 371 23.24 3.76 8.00
CA LEU A 371 23.43 5.15 8.43
C LEU A 371 23.81 5.14 9.93
N LYS A 372 24.99 5.67 10.21
CA LYS A 372 25.52 5.81 11.57
C LYS A 372 25.05 7.12 12.20
#